data_7b1dcfd26a5b3b9a6c4df6e36bd75dad
#
_entry.id   7b1dcfd26a5b3b9a6c4df6e36bd75dad
#
_cell.length_a   1.000
_cell.length_b   1.000
_cell.length_c   1.000
_cell.angle_alpha   90.00
_cell.angle_beta   90.00
_cell.angle_gamma   90.00
#
_symmetry.space_group_name_H-M   'P 1'
#
loop_
_entity.id
_entity.type
_entity.pdbx_description
1 polymer ?
#
loop_
_entity_poly.entity_id
_entity_poly.type
_entity_poly.pdbx_seq_one_letter_code
_entity_poly.pdbx_strand_id
1 'polypeptide(L)'
;MAAKQMGDAESPKFFKHANIYALCDVDQEYAGHIIAGYPKAKVYDDFRKMIDKEKELDAVVIGTPDHTHAVIAAYAMKAGLNVFVEKPMAKTIHEVRFLRDLAKKTGVVTQMGNQGHNIEGTMQTVEWIQSGAIGNVSEVHMWSNRPVWAQGFLER
;
A
#
# COMPACT_ATOMS: atom_id res chain seq x y z
N MET A 1 3.32 5.13 -9.44
CA MET A 1 2.43 3.99 -9.11
C MET A 1 1.59 4.19 -7.84
N ALA A 2 2.08 4.91 -6.84
CA ALA A 2 1.26 5.37 -5.70
C ALA A 2 0.01 6.13 -6.16
N ALA A 3 0.15 6.98 -7.19
CA ALA A 3 -0.94 7.74 -7.74
C ALA A 3 -2.10 6.88 -8.32
N LYS A 4 -1.82 5.74 -8.94
CA LYS A 4 -2.85 4.90 -9.57
C LYS A 4 -3.70 4.12 -8.55
N GLN A 5 -3.16 3.86 -7.38
CA GLN A 5 -3.92 3.22 -6.30
C GLN A 5 -4.64 4.23 -5.40
N MET A 6 -4.16 5.47 -5.38
CA MET A 6 -4.83 6.57 -4.66
C MET A 6 -6.05 7.13 -5.40
N GLY A 7 -6.30 6.70 -6.62
CA GLY A 7 -7.57 6.99 -7.15
C GLY A 7 -7.71 7.32 -8.60
N ASP A 8 -8.61 6.64 -9.20
CA ASP A 8 -9.49 7.25 -10.18
C ASP A 8 -10.06 8.53 -9.58
N ALA A 9 -10.35 9.55 -10.40
CA ALA A 9 -10.80 10.89 -10.00
C ALA A 9 -12.01 10.98 -9.02
N GLU A 10 -12.53 9.84 -8.58
CA GLU A 10 -13.54 9.70 -7.54
C GLU A 10 -12.96 9.52 -6.12
N SER A 11 -11.66 9.55 -5.95
CA SER A 11 -10.94 9.20 -4.75
C SER A 11 -10.86 10.24 -3.61
N PRO A 12 -11.45 11.44 -3.66
CA PRO A 12 -11.71 12.19 -2.43
C PRO A 12 -12.48 11.37 -1.38
N LYS A 13 -13.17 10.30 -1.81
CA LYS A 13 -13.93 9.42 -0.91
C LYS A 13 -13.05 8.46 -0.09
N PHE A 14 -11.90 8.04 -0.59
CA PHE A 14 -11.02 7.11 0.11
C PHE A 14 -10.37 7.72 1.35
N PHE A 15 -10.06 9.01 1.29
CA PHE A 15 -9.47 9.76 2.39
C PHE A 15 -10.43 10.78 2.99
N LYS A 16 -11.70 10.43 3.10
CA LYS A 16 -12.75 11.32 3.64
C LYS A 16 -12.41 11.93 5.01
N HIS A 17 -11.53 11.26 5.75
CA HIS A 17 -11.11 11.64 7.09
C HIS A 17 -9.63 11.99 7.19
N ALA A 18 -8.92 12.11 6.07
CA ALA A 18 -7.51 12.43 6.02
C ALA A 18 -7.26 13.63 5.09
N ASN A 19 -6.30 14.46 5.46
CA ASN A 19 -5.82 15.54 4.62
C ASN A 19 -4.61 15.05 3.81
N ILE A 20 -4.70 15.14 2.49
CA ILE A 20 -3.56 14.84 1.60
C ILE A 20 -2.65 16.07 1.60
N TYR A 21 -1.66 16.04 2.48
CA TYR A 21 -0.76 17.14 2.74
C TYR A 21 0.38 17.24 1.73
N ALA A 22 0.93 16.09 1.30
CA ALA A 22 2.01 16.03 0.32
C ALA A 22 1.86 14.80 -0.59
N LEU A 23 2.34 14.95 -1.82
CA LEU A 23 2.43 13.89 -2.83
C LEU A 23 3.88 13.74 -3.27
N CYS A 24 4.31 12.49 -3.48
CA CYS A 24 5.66 12.18 -3.94
C CYS A 24 5.62 11.13 -5.03
N ASP A 25 6.09 11.49 -6.21
CA ASP A 25 6.31 10.56 -7.32
C ASP A 25 7.52 11.03 -8.13
N VAL A 26 8.33 10.08 -8.59
CA VAL A 26 9.49 10.36 -9.46
C VAL A 26 9.04 10.72 -10.89
N ASP A 27 7.87 10.24 -11.31
CA ASP A 27 7.26 10.53 -12.59
C ASP A 27 6.07 11.49 -12.40
N GLN A 28 6.40 12.78 -12.33
CA GLN A 28 5.40 13.82 -12.11
C GLN A 28 4.47 14.03 -13.31
N GLU A 29 4.89 13.66 -14.51
CA GLU A 29 4.04 13.71 -15.70
C GLU A 29 2.94 12.63 -15.57
N TYR A 30 3.33 11.40 -15.26
CA TYR A 30 2.39 10.30 -15.01
C TYR A 30 1.45 10.60 -13.82
N ALA A 31 1.98 11.16 -12.75
CA ALA A 31 1.22 11.53 -11.55
C ALA A 31 0.40 12.82 -11.71
N GLY A 32 0.54 13.54 -12.83
CA GLY A 32 -0.01 14.87 -13.02
C GLY A 32 -1.52 14.97 -12.79
N HIS A 33 -2.29 13.97 -13.21
CA HIS A 33 -3.74 13.93 -13.01
C HIS A 33 -4.12 13.82 -11.52
N ILE A 34 -3.32 13.11 -10.70
CA ILE A 34 -3.52 13.04 -9.25
C ILE A 34 -3.10 14.35 -8.60
N ILE A 35 -1.94 14.88 -9.00
CA ILE A 35 -1.43 16.15 -8.48
C ILE A 35 -2.46 17.27 -8.70
N ALA A 36 -3.07 17.33 -9.88
CA ALA A 36 -4.12 18.28 -10.21
C ALA A 36 -5.38 18.13 -9.32
N GLY A 37 -5.67 16.92 -8.85
CA GLY A 37 -6.77 16.64 -7.94
C GLY A 37 -6.54 17.16 -6.50
N TYR A 38 -5.29 17.44 -6.14
CA TYR A 38 -4.90 17.93 -4.81
C TYR A 38 -4.07 19.22 -4.88
N PRO A 39 -4.64 20.34 -5.35
CA PRO A 39 -3.89 21.58 -5.65
C PRO A 39 -3.25 22.25 -4.43
N LYS A 40 -3.63 21.83 -3.23
CA LYS A 40 -3.05 22.33 -1.97
C LYS A 40 -1.91 21.43 -1.46
N ALA A 41 -1.76 20.23 -2.01
CA ALA A 41 -0.71 19.32 -1.58
C ALA A 41 0.65 19.80 -2.10
N LYS A 42 1.67 19.64 -1.26
CA LYS A 42 3.06 19.87 -1.66
C LYS A 42 3.56 18.71 -2.51
N VAL A 43 4.31 18.97 -3.56
CA VAL A 43 4.77 17.95 -4.51
C VAL A 43 6.27 17.75 -4.41
N TYR A 44 6.69 16.48 -4.38
CA TYR A 44 8.07 16.04 -4.25
C TYR A 44 8.41 14.97 -5.27
N ASP A 45 9.67 14.93 -5.68
CA ASP A 45 10.29 13.88 -6.51
C ASP A 45 11.06 12.84 -5.69
N ASP A 46 11.37 13.17 -4.43
CA ASP A 46 12.15 12.35 -3.50
C ASP A 46 11.45 12.28 -2.14
N PHE A 47 11.04 11.07 -1.75
CA PHE A 47 10.34 10.83 -0.48
C PHE A 47 11.17 11.23 0.75
N ARG A 48 12.49 11.18 0.67
CA ARG A 48 13.39 11.58 1.77
C ARG A 48 13.27 13.08 2.02
N LYS A 49 13.34 13.86 0.92
CA LYS A 49 13.16 15.32 1.01
C LYS A 49 11.78 15.69 1.56
N MET A 50 10.73 14.94 1.14
CA MET A 50 9.38 15.14 1.66
C MET A 50 9.32 14.89 3.17
N ILE A 51 9.77 13.72 3.63
CA ILE A 51 9.72 13.34 5.04
C ILE A 51 10.61 14.23 5.91
N ASP A 52 11.80 14.59 5.41
CA ASP A 52 12.73 15.43 6.16
C ASP A 52 12.23 16.87 6.33
N LYS A 53 11.53 17.38 5.33
CA LYS A 53 11.04 18.76 5.32
C LYS A 53 9.68 18.95 6.01
N GLU A 54 8.75 18.01 5.79
CA GLU A 54 7.38 18.13 6.23
C GLU A 54 7.17 17.51 7.62
N LYS A 55 7.20 18.34 8.64
CA LYS A 55 7.09 17.92 10.05
C LYS A 55 5.65 17.76 10.54
N GLU A 56 4.68 18.09 9.71
CA GLU A 56 3.24 17.96 10.00
C GLU A 56 2.63 16.67 9.45
N LEU A 57 3.46 15.77 8.93
CA LEU A 57 2.99 14.46 8.47
C LEU A 57 2.69 13.55 9.67
N ASP A 58 1.51 12.94 9.70
CA ASP A 58 1.13 11.92 10.67
C ASP A 58 1.39 10.50 10.18
N ALA A 59 1.24 10.31 8.86
CA ALA A 59 1.35 9.00 8.23
C ALA A 59 1.80 9.10 6.77
N VAL A 60 2.32 7.98 6.25
CA VAL A 60 2.71 7.82 4.85
C VAL A 60 2.00 6.63 4.24
N VAL A 61 1.41 6.84 3.07
CA VAL A 61 0.85 5.78 2.22
C VAL A 61 1.84 5.47 1.10
N ILE A 62 2.28 4.21 1.01
CA ILE A 62 3.31 3.76 0.07
C ILE A 62 2.70 2.81 -0.95
N GLY A 63 2.64 3.23 -2.20
CA GLY A 63 2.16 2.44 -3.34
C GLY A 63 3.13 2.50 -4.53
N THR A 64 4.40 2.61 -4.25
CA THR A 64 5.52 2.62 -5.20
C THR A 64 5.80 1.22 -5.76
N PRO A 65 6.79 1.01 -6.65
CA PRO A 65 7.21 -0.34 -7.03
C PRO A 65 7.64 -1.20 -5.85
N ASP A 66 7.31 -2.49 -5.89
CA ASP A 66 7.47 -3.47 -4.80
C ASP A 66 8.86 -3.42 -4.12
N HIS A 67 9.92 -3.26 -4.92
CA HIS A 67 11.30 -3.25 -4.42
C HIS A 67 11.68 -2.01 -3.60
N THR A 68 10.86 -0.97 -3.62
CA THR A 68 11.08 0.27 -2.87
C THR A 68 10.27 0.34 -1.57
N HIS A 69 9.29 -0.55 -1.38
CA HIS A 69 8.39 -0.54 -0.23
C HIS A 69 9.16 -0.54 1.10
N ALA A 70 10.09 -1.48 1.28
CA ALA A 70 10.81 -1.62 2.54
C ALA A 70 11.67 -0.41 2.88
N VAL A 71 12.35 0.16 1.88
CA VAL A 71 13.23 1.32 2.08
C VAL A 71 12.44 2.54 2.52
N ILE A 72 11.32 2.81 1.83
CA ILE A 72 10.46 3.97 2.13
C ILE A 72 9.78 3.77 3.49
N ALA A 73 9.21 2.58 3.75
CA ALA A 73 8.58 2.26 5.02
C ALA A 73 9.56 2.41 6.21
N ALA A 74 10.77 1.87 6.05
CA ALA A 74 11.80 1.99 7.09
C ALA A 74 12.20 3.45 7.35
N TYR A 75 12.29 4.27 6.32
CA TYR A 75 12.61 5.68 6.45
C TYR A 75 11.51 6.42 7.22
N ALA A 76 10.26 6.22 6.83
CA ALA A 76 9.09 6.81 7.48
C ALA A 76 8.98 6.40 8.95
N MET A 77 9.11 5.09 9.24
CA MET A 77 9.07 4.58 10.63
C MET A 77 10.18 5.18 11.52
N LYS A 78 11.41 5.35 10.98
CA LYS A 78 12.51 6.00 11.69
C LYS A 78 12.24 7.47 11.98
N ALA A 79 11.46 8.13 11.13
CA ALA A 79 11.00 9.50 11.34
C ALA A 79 9.79 9.59 12.30
N GLY A 80 9.29 8.45 12.81
CA GLY A 80 8.14 8.41 13.73
C GLY A 80 6.78 8.44 13.04
N LEU A 81 6.72 8.27 11.71
CA LEU A 81 5.48 8.31 10.95
C LEU A 81 4.79 6.95 10.92
N ASN A 82 3.47 6.95 10.99
CA ASN A 82 2.66 5.77 10.73
C ASN A 82 2.74 5.39 9.26
N VAL A 83 2.62 4.08 8.96
CA VAL A 83 2.84 3.59 7.59
C VAL A 83 1.72 2.68 7.13
N PHE A 84 1.11 3.01 6.01
CA PHE A 84 0.38 2.08 5.19
C PHE A 84 1.23 1.74 3.95
N VAL A 85 1.51 0.46 3.73
CA VAL A 85 2.28 0.01 2.57
C VAL A 85 1.47 -1.00 1.76
N GLU A 86 1.42 -0.81 0.44
CA GLU A 86 0.75 -1.74 -0.46
C GLU A 86 1.44 -3.12 -0.48
N LYS A 87 0.68 -4.11 -0.91
CA LYS A 87 1.20 -5.46 -1.12
C LYS A 87 2.15 -5.49 -2.35
N PRO A 88 3.20 -6.32 -2.31
CA PRO A 88 3.74 -7.01 -1.14
C PRO A 88 4.43 -6.03 -0.18
N MET A 89 4.42 -6.32 1.12
CA MET A 89 5.02 -5.43 2.13
C MET A 89 6.49 -5.11 1.82
N ALA A 90 7.22 -6.08 1.30
CA ALA A 90 8.62 -5.97 0.91
C ALA A 90 9.00 -7.05 -0.10
N LYS A 91 10.15 -6.93 -0.73
CA LYS A 91 10.64 -7.87 -1.74
C LYS A 91 11.22 -9.16 -1.13
N THR A 92 11.78 -9.08 0.07
CA THR A 92 12.45 -10.22 0.71
C THR A 92 11.93 -10.47 2.13
N ILE A 93 12.07 -11.73 2.60
CA ILE A 93 11.71 -12.11 3.97
C ILE A 93 12.59 -11.33 4.99
N HIS A 94 13.85 -11.06 4.65
CA HIS A 94 14.73 -10.28 5.49
C HIS A 94 14.18 -8.86 5.74
N GLU A 95 13.75 -8.18 4.69
CA GLU A 95 13.14 -6.86 4.77
C GLU A 95 11.86 -6.87 5.61
N VAL A 96 11.00 -7.88 5.42
CA VAL A 96 9.77 -8.04 6.22
C VAL A 96 10.09 -8.18 7.71
N ARG A 97 11.07 -9.01 8.06
CA ARG A 97 11.52 -9.18 9.46
C ARG A 97 12.10 -7.88 10.02
N PHE A 98 12.90 -7.19 9.23
CA PHE A 98 13.47 -5.90 9.60
C PHE A 98 12.37 -4.86 9.87
N LEU A 99 11.38 -4.73 8.99
CA LEU A 99 10.26 -3.80 9.18
C LEU A 99 9.43 -4.15 10.42
N ARG A 100 9.15 -5.44 10.66
CA ARG A 100 8.48 -5.91 11.87
C ARG A 100 9.20 -5.46 13.14
N ASP A 101 10.51 -5.66 13.19
CA ASP A 101 11.32 -5.35 14.35
C ASP A 101 11.47 -3.83 14.54
N LEU A 102 11.55 -3.09 13.42
CA LEU A 102 11.55 -1.64 13.43
C LEU A 102 10.23 -1.05 13.93
N ALA A 103 9.08 -1.59 13.48
CA ALA A 103 7.77 -1.17 13.97
C ALA A 103 7.63 -1.36 15.48
N LYS A 104 8.08 -2.51 16.01
CA LYS A 104 8.12 -2.75 17.46
C LYS A 104 9.00 -1.74 18.19
N LYS A 105 10.16 -1.39 17.62
CA LYS A 105 11.11 -0.46 18.21
C LYS A 105 10.61 0.98 18.22
N THR A 106 9.95 1.41 17.15
CA THR A 106 9.48 2.80 17.01
C THR A 106 8.09 3.02 17.61
N GLY A 107 7.30 1.95 17.77
CA GLY A 107 5.92 2.04 18.28
C GLY A 107 4.91 2.63 17.29
N VAL A 108 5.31 2.88 16.04
CA VAL A 108 4.40 3.42 15.02
C VAL A 108 3.37 2.39 14.58
N VAL A 109 2.20 2.86 14.17
CA VAL A 109 1.14 2.01 13.60
C VAL A 109 1.49 1.66 12.16
N THR A 110 1.35 0.38 11.83
CA THR A 110 1.65 -0.12 10.48
C THR A 110 0.52 -0.98 9.94
N GLN A 111 0.25 -0.85 8.65
CA GLN A 111 -0.74 -1.65 7.94
C GLN A 111 -0.22 -2.02 6.55
N MET A 112 -0.43 -3.26 6.13
CA MET A 112 -0.22 -3.68 4.74
C MET A 112 -1.55 -3.68 3.98
N GLY A 113 -1.52 -3.24 2.72
CA GLY A 113 -2.65 -3.26 1.81
C GLY A 113 -2.91 -4.65 1.24
N ASN A 114 -3.83 -5.38 1.83
CA ASN A 114 -4.28 -6.70 1.37
C ASN A 114 -5.81 -6.72 1.28
N GLN A 115 -6.35 -5.92 0.38
CA GLN A 115 -7.77 -5.62 0.22
C GLN A 115 -8.65 -6.87 0.10
N GLY A 116 -8.12 -7.96 -0.48
CA GLY A 116 -8.84 -9.21 -0.62
C GLY A 116 -9.36 -9.82 0.70
N HIS A 117 -8.74 -9.51 1.82
CA HIS A 117 -9.20 -9.95 3.15
C HIS A 117 -10.47 -9.22 3.64
N ASN A 118 -10.76 -8.06 3.07
CA ASN A 118 -11.90 -7.22 3.45
C ASN A 118 -13.07 -7.33 2.45
N ILE A 119 -12.99 -8.24 1.49
CA ILE A 119 -14.09 -8.50 0.54
C ILE A 119 -15.15 -9.30 1.27
N GLU A 120 -16.42 -8.87 1.16
CA GLU A 120 -17.57 -9.49 1.82
C GLU A 120 -17.64 -11.01 1.60
N GLY A 121 -17.44 -11.47 0.36
CA GLY A 121 -17.44 -12.90 0.04
C GLY A 121 -16.32 -13.68 0.76
N THR A 122 -15.16 -13.08 1.01
CA THR A 122 -14.10 -13.70 1.81
C THR A 122 -14.51 -13.83 3.27
N MET A 123 -15.09 -12.78 3.83
CA MET A 123 -15.57 -12.81 5.23
C MET A 123 -16.70 -13.82 5.42
N GLN A 124 -17.66 -13.85 4.52
CA GLN A 124 -18.76 -14.85 4.51
C GLN A 124 -18.23 -16.27 4.41
N THR A 125 -17.24 -16.51 3.55
CA THR A 125 -16.63 -17.85 3.42
C THR A 125 -16.00 -18.30 4.75
N VAL A 126 -15.29 -17.41 5.42
CA VAL A 126 -14.71 -17.69 6.75
C VAL A 126 -15.82 -18.00 7.78
N GLU A 127 -16.87 -17.19 7.81
CA GLU A 127 -18.01 -17.38 8.71
C GLU A 127 -18.71 -18.73 8.48
N TRP A 128 -18.96 -19.11 7.24
CA TRP A 128 -19.59 -20.40 6.91
C TRP A 128 -18.73 -21.60 7.28
N ILE A 129 -17.42 -21.52 7.07
CA ILE A 129 -16.50 -22.58 7.47
C ILE A 129 -16.44 -22.69 9.01
N GLN A 130 -16.26 -21.56 9.70
CA GLN A 130 -16.09 -21.55 11.16
C GLN A 130 -17.38 -21.89 11.91
N SER A 131 -18.54 -21.52 11.38
CA SER A 131 -19.83 -21.89 11.96
C SER A 131 -20.23 -23.35 11.70
N GLY A 132 -19.49 -24.08 10.87
CA GLY A 132 -19.81 -25.44 10.47
C GLY A 132 -20.95 -25.54 9.46
N ALA A 133 -21.37 -24.44 8.84
CA ALA A 133 -22.50 -24.43 7.89
C ALA A 133 -22.30 -25.37 6.70
N ILE A 134 -21.06 -25.65 6.30
CA ILE A 134 -20.70 -26.57 5.23
C ILE A 134 -20.21 -27.92 5.75
N GLY A 135 -20.25 -28.15 7.07
CA GLY A 135 -19.72 -29.35 7.69
C GLY A 135 -18.18 -29.37 7.75
N ASN A 136 -17.63 -30.56 7.93
CA ASN A 136 -16.18 -30.73 7.92
C ASN A 136 -15.61 -30.58 6.50
N VAL A 137 -14.67 -29.67 6.32
CA VAL A 137 -13.97 -29.49 5.05
C VAL A 137 -13.08 -30.70 4.79
N SER A 138 -13.39 -31.49 3.74
CA SER A 138 -12.64 -32.66 3.33
C SER A 138 -11.76 -32.43 2.10
N GLU A 139 -12.11 -31.43 1.30
CA GLU A 139 -11.41 -31.14 0.04
C GLU A 139 -11.48 -29.64 -0.26
N VAL A 140 -10.40 -29.10 -0.83
CA VAL A 140 -10.30 -27.71 -1.26
C VAL A 140 -9.78 -27.65 -2.68
N HIS A 141 -10.55 -27.03 -3.58
CA HIS A 141 -10.10 -26.72 -4.92
C HIS A 141 -9.80 -25.24 -5.06
N MET A 142 -8.64 -24.92 -5.60
CA MET A 142 -8.22 -23.52 -5.82
C MET A 142 -7.75 -23.33 -7.27
N TRP A 143 -8.27 -22.31 -7.91
CA TRP A 143 -7.89 -21.97 -9.29
C TRP A 143 -7.86 -20.46 -9.50
N SER A 144 -7.20 -20.05 -10.58
CA SER A 144 -7.12 -18.66 -11.00
C SER A 144 -7.28 -18.56 -12.51
N ASN A 145 -7.95 -17.52 -12.96
CA ASN A 145 -8.04 -17.16 -14.37
C ASN A 145 -6.84 -16.34 -14.87
N ARG A 146 -5.82 -16.16 -14.04
CA ARG A 146 -4.57 -15.46 -14.37
C ARG A 146 -3.47 -16.47 -14.71
N PRO A 147 -3.52 -17.12 -15.88
CA PRO A 147 -2.65 -18.30 -16.16
C PRO A 147 -1.18 -17.93 -16.32
N VAL A 148 -0.89 -16.80 -16.92
CA VAL A 148 0.48 -16.30 -17.14
C VAL A 148 0.43 -14.80 -17.26
N TRP A 149 1.24 -14.12 -16.47
CA TRP A 149 1.66 -12.79 -16.82
C TRP A 149 2.78 -12.95 -17.87
N ALA A 150 2.44 -12.86 -19.14
CA ALA A 150 3.43 -12.50 -20.12
C ALA A 150 3.96 -11.14 -19.68
N GLN A 151 4.99 -11.16 -18.89
CA GLN A 151 5.78 -9.98 -18.55
C GLN A 151 6.46 -9.61 -19.87
N GLY A 152 5.70 -8.90 -20.69
CA GLY A 152 5.98 -8.67 -22.09
C GLY A 152 7.40 -8.29 -22.35
N PHE A 153 8.13 -9.21 -22.91
CA PHE A 153 9.18 -8.87 -23.84
C PHE A 153 8.53 -8.37 -25.13
N LEU A 154 7.76 -7.31 -25.01
CA LEU A 154 7.43 -6.53 -26.19
C LEU A 154 8.70 -5.80 -26.54
N GLU A 155 9.26 -6.14 -27.69
CA GLU A 155 10.33 -5.36 -28.31
C GLU A 155 9.90 -3.90 -28.28
N ARG A 156 10.78 -3.08 -27.71
CA ARG A 156 10.62 -1.63 -27.73
C ARG A 156 11.21 -1.09 -29.02
#